data_afe6e095eb3c6874c63e9a0641bd1300
#
_entry.id   afe6e095eb3c6874c63e9a0641bd1300
#
_cell.length_a   1.000
_cell.length_b   1.000
_cell.length_c   1.000
_cell.angle_alpha   90.00
_cell.angle_beta   90.00
_cell.angle_gamma   90.00
#
_symmetry.space_group_name_H-M   'P 1'
#
loop_
_entity.id
_entity.type
_entity.pdbx_description
1 polymer ?
#
loop_
_entity_poly.entity_id
_entity_poly.type
_entity_poly.pdbx_seq_one_letter_code
_entity_poly.pdbx_strand_id
1 'polypeptide(L)'
;MDEEHLKFYSKIERYFQEHSFPGKHLVDHFPILLKLPRSLQWFRKAAEEQGSREELFYESCMDRTKDIIDKGSSLLGAGPRGMEKQQRYQWHDKDLAILAGAPYAAGVGTTVGTIQAFVLACISYPRVMKKAQDEVDSVVGIHRMPEFEDLDSLPYVQAIIKECLRWHPFPSLGIPHSVVEDDVYDGMFIPAGSTVVANIYGMTRDPELFPDPEAFRPERFLDTANPLLQNYNLTFGFGRRVCPGQRLATDQLFAVISRLLWAFNIVSVDGRPNHAKCDEDGKFGPPALLPYKLVPRGEHVASIIIEQAQLADKEAKDWESVRFD
;
A
#
# COMPACT_ATOMS: atom_id res chain seq x y z
N MET A 1 5.88 -12.59 12.67
CA MET A 1 6.89 -12.62 11.56
C MET A 1 8.18 -12.11 12.16
N ASP A 2 9.27 -12.85 12.03
CA ASP A 2 10.56 -12.45 12.58
C ASP A 2 11.30 -11.46 11.66
N GLU A 3 12.38 -10.88 12.17
CA GLU A 3 13.17 -9.85 11.46
C GLU A 3 13.77 -10.36 10.14
N GLU A 4 14.05 -11.65 10.04
CA GLU A 4 14.62 -12.27 8.85
C GLU A 4 13.59 -12.30 7.71
N HIS A 5 12.35 -12.68 8.00
CA HIS A 5 11.24 -12.65 7.05
C HIS A 5 10.95 -11.23 6.55
N LEU A 6 10.99 -10.22 7.43
CA LEU A 6 10.83 -8.82 7.03
C LEU A 6 11.94 -8.34 6.10
N LYS A 7 13.20 -8.70 6.40
CA LYS A 7 14.36 -8.38 5.54
C LYS A 7 14.26 -9.06 4.17
N PHE A 8 13.82 -10.31 4.16
CA PHE A 8 13.64 -11.03 2.90
C PHE A 8 12.54 -10.41 2.05
N TYR A 9 11.38 -10.12 2.67
CA TYR A 9 10.28 -9.46 2.01
C TYR A 9 10.67 -8.09 1.42
N SER A 10 11.42 -7.28 2.17
CA SER A 10 11.90 -5.97 1.68
C SER A 10 12.80 -6.10 0.43
N LYS A 11 13.53 -7.22 0.27
CA LYS A 11 14.31 -7.49 -0.95
C LYS A 11 13.42 -7.84 -2.12
N ILE A 12 12.38 -8.67 -1.90
CA ILE A 12 11.38 -9.01 -2.93
C ILE A 12 10.72 -7.74 -3.44
N GLU A 13 10.22 -6.91 -2.53
CA GLU A 13 9.52 -5.68 -2.87
C GLU A 13 10.42 -4.71 -3.64
N ARG A 14 11.66 -4.52 -3.19
CA ARG A 14 12.63 -3.68 -3.91
C ARG A 14 12.88 -4.19 -5.31
N TYR A 15 13.06 -5.49 -5.49
CA TYR A 15 13.23 -6.10 -6.81
C TYR A 15 12.02 -5.84 -7.70
N PHE A 16 10.81 -6.02 -7.17
CA PHE A 16 9.57 -5.72 -7.89
C PHE A 16 9.51 -4.25 -8.33
N GLN A 17 9.74 -3.32 -7.42
CA GLN A 17 9.75 -1.88 -7.71
C GLN A 17 10.78 -1.51 -8.78
N GLU A 18 11.98 -2.11 -8.73
CA GLU A 18 13.04 -1.84 -9.69
C GLU A 18 12.80 -2.44 -11.07
N HIS A 19 12.03 -3.53 -11.20
CA HIS A 19 11.93 -4.31 -12.44
C HIS A 19 10.54 -4.28 -13.09
N SER A 20 9.51 -3.80 -12.40
CA SER A 20 8.13 -3.77 -12.93
C SER A 20 7.85 -2.58 -13.84
N PHE A 21 8.83 -1.71 -14.06
CA PHE A 21 8.65 -0.52 -14.89
C PHE A 21 8.61 -0.90 -16.37
N PRO A 22 7.55 -0.55 -17.13
CA PRO A 22 7.49 -0.80 -18.57
C PRO A 22 8.66 -0.13 -19.29
N GLY A 23 9.29 -0.86 -20.20
CA GLY A 23 10.43 -0.37 -20.98
C GLY A 23 11.79 -0.47 -20.30
N LYS A 24 11.87 -1.05 -19.10
CA LYS A 24 13.16 -1.22 -18.40
C LYS A 24 14.02 -2.34 -18.98
N HIS A 25 13.39 -3.36 -19.54
CA HIS A 25 14.09 -4.52 -20.07
C HIS A 25 14.15 -4.49 -21.59
N LEU A 26 15.24 -4.99 -22.18
CA LEU A 26 15.39 -5.07 -23.63
C LEU A 26 14.22 -5.80 -24.31
N VAL A 27 13.64 -6.78 -23.64
CA VAL A 27 12.49 -7.54 -24.15
C VAL A 27 11.24 -6.70 -24.28
N ASP A 28 11.10 -5.63 -23.48
CA ASP A 28 9.97 -4.70 -23.56
C ASP A 28 10.04 -3.87 -24.87
N HIS A 29 11.25 -3.52 -25.29
CA HIS A 29 11.50 -2.80 -26.55
C HIS A 29 11.55 -3.71 -27.76
N PHE A 30 12.03 -4.93 -27.58
CA PHE A 30 12.21 -5.93 -28.64
C PHE A 30 11.54 -7.26 -28.29
N PRO A 31 10.19 -7.35 -28.35
CA PRO A 31 9.46 -8.57 -28.01
C PRO A 31 9.87 -9.81 -28.85
N ILE A 32 10.48 -9.58 -30.01
CA ILE A 32 11.04 -10.66 -30.86
C ILE A 32 12.04 -11.54 -30.10
N LEU A 33 12.71 -11.02 -29.08
CA LEU A 33 13.62 -11.76 -28.21
C LEU A 33 12.95 -12.95 -27.53
N LEU A 34 11.62 -12.90 -27.30
CA LEU A 34 10.84 -14.00 -26.75
C LEU A 34 10.76 -15.20 -27.70
N LYS A 35 11.02 -15.01 -29.01
CA LYS A 35 11.04 -16.09 -30.02
C LYS A 35 12.37 -16.83 -30.08
N LEU A 36 13.41 -16.35 -29.39
CA LEU A 36 14.69 -17.06 -29.30
C LEU A 36 14.51 -18.41 -28.58
N PRO A 37 15.33 -19.42 -28.92
CA PRO A 37 15.42 -20.64 -28.14
C PRO A 37 15.66 -20.33 -26.66
N ARG A 38 15.08 -21.11 -25.74
CA ARG A 38 15.15 -20.88 -24.30
C ARG A 38 16.57 -20.67 -23.78
N SER A 39 17.53 -21.43 -24.31
CA SER A 39 18.95 -21.34 -23.96
C SER A 39 19.60 -19.98 -24.28
N LEU A 40 19.02 -19.22 -25.21
CA LEU A 40 19.48 -17.89 -25.61
C LEU A 40 18.71 -16.75 -24.95
N GLN A 41 17.74 -17.04 -24.10
CA GLN A 41 16.93 -16.04 -23.38
C GLN A 41 17.57 -15.63 -22.05
N TRP A 42 18.82 -15.15 -22.07
CA TRP A 42 19.61 -14.76 -20.88
C TRP A 42 18.89 -13.74 -19.98
N PHE A 43 18.06 -12.86 -20.57
CA PHE A 43 17.31 -11.81 -19.88
C PHE A 43 16.27 -12.34 -18.89
N ARG A 44 15.89 -13.62 -19.01
CA ARG A 44 14.93 -14.26 -18.10
C ARG A 44 15.57 -14.75 -16.80
N LYS A 45 16.85 -15.06 -16.83
CA LYS A 45 17.53 -15.79 -15.75
C LYS A 45 17.35 -15.12 -14.39
N ALA A 46 17.60 -13.81 -14.30
CA ALA A 46 17.46 -13.08 -13.04
C ALA A 46 16.02 -13.04 -12.52
N ALA A 47 15.05 -12.85 -13.42
CA ALA A 47 13.63 -12.84 -13.06
C ALA A 47 13.14 -14.23 -12.60
N GLU A 48 13.59 -15.30 -13.25
CA GLU A 48 13.23 -16.67 -12.89
C GLU A 48 13.85 -17.11 -11.56
N GLU A 49 15.11 -16.76 -11.33
CA GLU A 49 15.76 -16.99 -10.04
C GLU A 49 15.05 -16.24 -8.91
N GLN A 50 14.63 -15.01 -9.16
CA GLN A 50 13.87 -14.23 -8.18
C GLN A 50 12.48 -14.83 -7.94
N GLY A 51 11.74 -15.15 -9.01
CA GLY A 51 10.44 -15.81 -8.90
C GLY A 51 10.50 -17.10 -8.10
N SER A 52 11.54 -17.96 -8.36
CA SER A 52 11.73 -19.20 -7.60
C SER A 52 12.00 -18.94 -6.11
N ARG A 53 12.72 -17.87 -5.75
CA ARG A 53 12.93 -17.50 -4.34
C ARG A 53 11.64 -17.04 -3.66
N GLU A 54 10.81 -16.29 -4.37
CA GLU A 54 9.51 -15.84 -3.87
C GLU A 54 8.56 -17.01 -3.66
N GLU A 55 8.51 -17.93 -4.61
CA GLU A 55 7.72 -19.16 -4.51
C GLU A 55 8.10 -19.96 -3.27
N LEU A 56 9.39 -20.26 -3.09
CA LEU A 56 9.90 -20.98 -1.92
C LEU A 56 9.58 -20.24 -0.61
N PHE A 57 9.59 -18.92 -0.62
CA PHE A 57 9.23 -18.14 0.57
C PHE A 57 7.74 -18.31 0.91
N TYR A 58 6.84 -18.19 -0.06
CA TYR A 58 5.41 -18.38 0.17
C TYR A 58 5.07 -19.80 0.57
N GLU A 59 5.71 -20.80 -0.05
CA GLU A 59 5.58 -22.21 0.34
C GLU A 59 6.01 -22.43 1.80
N SER A 60 7.14 -21.86 2.23
CA SER A 60 7.63 -21.97 3.60
C SER A 60 6.68 -21.34 4.63
N CYS A 61 6.06 -20.20 4.26
CA CYS A 61 5.03 -19.57 5.10
C CYS A 61 3.78 -20.44 5.20
N MET A 62 3.41 -21.11 4.11
CA MET A 62 2.25 -22.00 4.07
C MET A 62 2.47 -23.28 4.88
N ASP A 63 3.66 -23.87 4.78
CA ASP A 63 4.02 -25.05 5.57
C ASP A 63 4.02 -24.75 7.06
N ARG A 64 4.54 -23.59 7.45
CA ARG A 64 4.45 -23.12 8.85
C ARG A 64 3.00 -22.94 9.31
N THR A 65 2.12 -22.44 8.42
CA THR A 65 0.68 -22.31 8.69
C THR A 65 0.05 -23.69 8.92
N LYS A 66 0.36 -24.69 8.07
CA LYS A 66 -0.08 -26.08 8.24
C LYS A 66 0.37 -26.65 9.59
N ASP A 67 1.66 -26.50 9.93
CA ASP A 67 2.21 -26.96 11.20
C ASP A 67 1.52 -26.38 12.43
N ILE A 68 1.11 -25.13 12.38
CA ILE A 68 0.40 -24.46 13.48
C ILE A 68 -1.04 -25.03 13.61
N ILE A 69 -1.71 -25.24 12.48
CA ILE A 69 -3.06 -25.84 12.45
C ILE A 69 -3.01 -27.30 12.96
N ASP A 70 -2.06 -28.09 12.51
CA ASP A 70 -1.88 -29.50 12.90
C ASP A 70 -1.59 -29.63 14.41
N LYS A 71 -1.01 -28.61 15.04
CA LYS A 71 -0.82 -28.53 16.49
C LYS A 71 -2.06 -28.08 17.25
N GLY A 72 -3.18 -27.90 16.55
CA GLY A 72 -4.49 -27.60 17.13
C GLY A 72 -4.77 -26.13 17.40
N SER A 73 -3.96 -25.22 16.85
CA SER A 73 -4.24 -23.78 16.89
C SER A 73 -5.14 -23.39 15.73
N SER A 74 -6.17 -22.59 16.01
CA SER A 74 -6.98 -21.98 14.95
C SER A 74 -6.31 -20.72 14.45
N LEU A 75 -6.05 -20.65 13.14
CA LEU A 75 -5.54 -19.45 12.50
C LEU A 75 -6.61 -18.83 11.60
N LEU A 76 -6.81 -17.52 11.75
CA LEU A 76 -7.61 -16.73 10.83
C LEU A 76 -6.68 -16.15 9.74
N GLY A 77 -7.13 -16.20 8.49
CA GLY A 77 -6.39 -15.58 7.40
C GLY A 77 -6.62 -16.22 6.05
N ALA A 78 -5.89 -15.73 5.05
CA ALA A 78 -6.01 -16.19 3.66
C ALA A 78 -5.53 -17.64 3.49
N GLY A 79 -4.45 -18.04 4.17
CA GLY A 79 -3.89 -19.39 4.13
C GLY A 79 -4.88 -20.46 4.58
N PRO A 80 -5.35 -20.43 5.86
CA PRO A 80 -6.33 -21.39 6.37
C PRO A 80 -7.61 -21.46 5.54
N ARG A 81 -8.19 -20.31 5.20
CA ARG A 81 -9.39 -20.25 4.33
C ARG A 81 -9.16 -20.79 2.92
N GLY A 82 -7.96 -20.63 2.40
CA GLY A 82 -7.57 -21.20 1.12
C GLY A 82 -7.45 -22.73 1.19
N MET A 83 -6.88 -23.26 2.27
CA MET A 83 -6.77 -24.70 2.51
C MET A 83 -8.14 -25.40 2.55
N GLU A 84 -9.14 -24.80 3.22
CA GLU A 84 -10.51 -25.30 3.24
C GLU A 84 -11.13 -25.39 1.85
N LYS A 85 -10.73 -24.51 0.92
CA LYS A 85 -11.27 -24.43 -0.44
C LYS A 85 -10.43 -25.15 -1.47
N GLN A 86 -9.22 -25.58 -1.13
CA GLN A 86 -8.23 -26.14 -2.03
C GLN A 86 -8.76 -27.32 -2.85
N GLN A 87 -9.42 -28.27 -2.21
CA GLN A 87 -10.01 -29.42 -2.89
C GLN A 87 -11.12 -29.02 -3.87
N ARG A 88 -11.98 -28.09 -3.47
CA ARG A 88 -13.09 -27.60 -4.29
C ARG A 88 -12.62 -26.95 -5.59
N TYR A 89 -11.52 -26.21 -5.54
CA TYR A 89 -10.98 -25.47 -6.67
C TYR A 89 -9.80 -26.16 -7.35
N GLN A 90 -9.40 -27.34 -6.86
CA GLN A 90 -8.28 -28.14 -7.40
C GLN A 90 -6.96 -27.34 -7.48
N TRP A 91 -6.69 -26.46 -6.52
CA TRP A 91 -5.45 -25.70 -6.47
C TRP A 91 -4.28 -26.59 -6.04
N HIS A 92 -3.12 -26.45 -6.72
CA HIS A 92 -1.88 -27.02 -6.24
C HIS A 92 -1.39 -26.27 -4.99
N ASP A 93 -0.60 -26.92 -4.15
CA ASP A 93 -0.04 -26.29 -2.92
C ASP A 93 0.70 -25.00 -3.23
N LYS A 94 1.44 -24.95 -4.31
CA LYS A 94 2.15 -23.78 -4.82
C LYS A 94 1.19 -22.64 -5.16
N ASP A 95 0.13 -22.93 -5.90
CA ASP A 95 -0.86 -21.92 -6.28
C ASP A 95 -1.54 -21.32 -5.02
N LEU A 96 -1.84 -22.18 -4.06
CA LEU A 96 -2.41 -21.77 -2.78
C LEU A 96 -1.44 -20.88 -1.99
N ALA A 97 -0.16 -21.22 -1.94
CA ALA A 97 0.86 -20.45 -1.25
C ALA A 97 1.01 -19.04 -1.84
N ILE A 98 1.05 -18.95 -3.18
CA ILE A 98 1.11 -17.66 -3.90
C ILE A 98 -0.18 -16.86 -3.66
N LEU A 99 -1.35 -17.50 -3.78
CA LEU A 99 -2.65 -16.84 -3.58
C LEU A 99 -2.80 -16.27 -2.16
N ALA A 100 -2.30 -17.00 -1.15
CA ALA A 100 -2.33 -16.55 0.23
C ALA A 100 -1.30 -15.44 0.53
N GLY A 101 -0.14 -15.47 -0.13
CA GLY A 101 0.95 -14.51 0.06
C GLY A 101 0.80 -13.21 -0.75
N ALA A 102 0.17 -13.26 -1.92
CA ALA A 102 0.03 -12.11 -2.80
C ALA A 102 -0.65 -10.88 -2.16
N PRO A 103 -1.73 -11.02 -1.36
CA PRO A 103 -2.33 -9.88 -0.66
C PRO A 103 -1.38 -9.20 0.31
N TYR A 104 -0.52 -9.96 0.98
CA TYR A 104 0.51 -9.42 1.86
C TYR A 104 1.55 -8.61 1.06
N ALA A 105 2.06 -9.17 -0.03
CA ALA A 105 3.01 -8.51 -0.89
C ALA A 105 2.46 -7.19 -1.46
N ALA A 106 1.23 -7.19 -1.95
CA ALA A 106 0.60 -5.99 -2.49
C ALA A 106 0.27 -4.94 -1.42
N GLY A 107 -0.11 -5.37 -0.21
CA GLY A 107 -0.64 -4.50 0.83
C GLY A 107 0.41 -3.79 1.68
N VAL A 108 1.59 -4.38 1.88
CA VAL A 108 2.61 -3.80 2.77
C VAL A 108 3.27 -2.59 2.12
N GLY A 109 3.89 -2.74 0.94
CA GLY A 109 4.66 -1.69 0.31
C GLY A 109 3.85 -0.47 -0.07
N THR A 110 2.67 -0.68 -0.65
CA THR A 110 1.79 0.42 -1.07
C THR A 110 1.27 1.22 0.13
N THR A 111 0.88 0.56 1.22
CA THR A 111 0.42 1.22 2.45
C THR A 111 1.56 1.98 3.12
N VAL A 112 2.74 1.36 3.25
CA VAL A 112 3.94 2.02 3.80
C VAL A 112 4.33 3.24 2.96
N GLY A 113 4.30 3.15 1.63
CA GLY A 113 4.59 4.27 0.74
C GLY A 113 3.64 5.46 0.97
N THR A 114 2.35 5.19 1.18
CA THR A 114 1.37 6.25 1.51
C THR A 114 1.60 6.85 2.89
N ILE A 115 1.99 6.05 3.90
CA ILE A 115 2.37 6.56 5.23
C ILE A 115 3.62 7.43 5.14
N GLN A 116 4.60 7.06 4.31
CA GLN A 116 5.77 7.88 4.05
C GLN A 116 5.43 9.21 3.39
N ALA A 117 4.48 9.21 2.45
CA ALA A 117 3.95 10.45 1.87
C ALA A 117 3.27 11.33 2.93
N PHE A 118 2.53 10.74 3.87
CA PHE A 118 1.97 11.45 5.01
C PHE A 118 3.06 12.07 5.92
N VAL A 119 4.09 11.31 6.28
CA VAL A 119 5.22 11.83 7.08
C VAL A 119 5.90 13.01 6.38
N LEU A 120 6.15 12.87 5.09
CA LEU A 120 6.70 13.91 4.25
C LEU A 120 5.81 15.16 4.23
N ALA A 121 4.50 14.97 4.08
CA ALA A 121 3.52 16.06 4.12
C ALA A 121 3.51 16.79 5.47
N CYS A 122 3.58 16.08 6.60
CA CYS A 122 3.67 16.69 7.93
C CYS A 122 4.92 17.58 8.09
N ILE A 123 6.06 17.12 7.58
CA ILE A 123 7.32 17.87 7.63
C ILE A 123 7.26 19.12 6.73
N SER A 124 6.70 18.96 5.51
CA SER A 124 6.65 20.03 4.51
C SER A 124 5.54 21.05 4.78
N TYR A 125 4.45 20.61 5.40
CA TYR A 125 3.25 21.42 5.68
C TYR A 125 2.83 21.33 7.15
N PRO A 126 3.62 21.89 8.11
CA PRO A 126 3.34 21.78 9.55
C PRO A 126 1.97 22.34 9.97
N ARG A 127 1.41 23.29 9.19
CA ARG A 127 0.06 23.83 9.44
C ARG A 127 -1.03 22.79 9.19
N VAL A 128 -0.84 21.91 8.18
CA VAL A 128 -1.78 20.82 7.90
C VAL A 128 -1.76 19.81 9.05
N MET A 129 -0.56 19.42 9.51
CA MET A 129 -0.42 18.54 10.67
C MET A 129 -1.12 19.13 11.90
N LYS A 130 -0.86 20.41 12.21
CA LYS A 130 -1.47 21.08 13.38
C LYS A 130 -3.00 21.09 13.29
N LYS A 131 -3.57 21.42 12.13
CA LYS A 131 -5.02 21.44 11.92
C LYS A 131 -5.65 20.05 12.10
N ALA A 132 -4.97 18.98 11.62
CA ALA A 132 -5.42 17.62 11.84
C ALA A 132 -5.32 17.20 13.31
N GLN A 133 -4.27 17.63 14.01
CA GLN A 133 -4.12 17.38 15.44
C GLN A 133 -5.23 18.10 16.24
N ASP A 134 -5.60 19.31 15.85
CA ASP A 134 -6.70 20.05 16.51
C ASP A 134 -8.06 19.35 16.32
N GLU A 135 -8.31 18.76 15.14
CA GLU A 135 -9.50 17.94 14.91
C GLU A 135 -9.49 16.69 15.80
N VAL A 136 -8.38 15.94 15.81
CA VAL A 136 -8.24 14.74 16.65
C VAL A 136 -8.39 15.07 18.13
N ASP A 137 -7.80 16.16 18.60
CA ASP A 137 -7.90 16.59 20.00
C ASP A 137 -9.34 16.95 20.39
N SER A 138 -10.09 17.56 19.47
CA SER A 138 -11.47 17.98 19.73
C SER A 138 -12.45 16.80 19.77
N VAL A 139 -12.19 15.73 19.01
CA VAL A 139 -13.08 14.56 18.88
C VAL A 139 -12.70 13.45 19.87
N VAL A 140 -11.42 13.14 19.96
CA VAL A 140 -10.89 11.99 20.71
C VAL A 140 -10.40 12.40 22.10
N GLY A 141 -9.77 13.57 22.20
CA GLY A 141 -9.12 14.02 23.42
C GLY A 141 -7.79 13.31 23.68
N ILE A 142 -7.32 13.41 24.94
CA ILE A 142 -5.98 12.92 25.35
C ILE A 142 -6.00 11.58 26.10
N HIS A 143 -7.18 11.05 26.42
CA HIS A 143 -7.32 9.90 27.33
C HIS A 143 -7.42 8.54 26.64
N ARG A 144 -7.54 8.53 25.32
CA ARG A 144 -7.57 7.32 24.50
C ARG A 144 -6.97 7.57 23.11
N MET A 145 -6.60 6.52 22.41
CA MET A 145 -6.23 6.61 21.00
C MET A 145 -7.49 6.69 20.09
N PRO A 146 -7.35 7.23 18.86
CA PRO A 146 -8.39 7.14 17.84
C PRO A 146 -8.73 5.69 17.50
N GLU A 147 -10.03 5.43 17.30
CA GLU A 147 -10.61 4.15 16.92
C GLU A 147 -11.45 4.28 15.65
N PHE A 148 -11.92 3.16 15.10
CA PHE A 148 -12.70 3.19 13.85
C PHE A 148 -14.05 3.90 13.99
N GLU A 149 -14.60 3.92 15.20
CA GLU A 149 -15.83 4.64 15.54
C GLU A 149 -15.69 6.16 15.38
N ASP A 150 -14.46 6.68 15.46
CA ASP A 150 -14.18 8.10 15.27
C ASP A 150 -14.10 8.51 13.77
N LEU A 151 -14.06 7.54 12.85
CA LEU A 151 -13.82 7.78 11.42
C LEU A 151 -14.70 8.88 10.84
N ASP A 152 -16.02 8.79 11.06
CA ASP A 152 -16.99 9.74 10.50
C ASP A 152 -16.89 11.13 11.13
N SER A 153 -16.27 11.24 12.31
CA SER A 153 -16.07 12.48 13.05
C SER A 153 -14.70 13.14 12.77
N LEU A 154 -13.85 12.53 11.93
CA LEU A 154 -12.51 12.99 11.57
C LEU A 154 -12.38 13.28 10.06
N PRO A 155 -13.22 14.18 9.49
CA PRO A 155 -13.23 14.44 8.05
C PRO A 155 -11.94 15.03 7.51
N TYR A 156 -11.20 15.81 8.30
CA TYR A 156 -9.92 16.37 7.87
C TYR A 156 -8.83 15.30 7.79
N VAL A 157 -8.81 14.35 8.73
CA VAL A 157 -7.92 13.17 8.65
C VAL A 157 -8.23 12.35 7.41
N GLN A 158 -9.51 12.11 7.08
CA GLN A 158 -9.89 11.42 5.86
C GLN A 158 -9.44 12.19 4.60
N ALA A 159 -9.57 13.52 4.61
CA ALA A 159 -9.08 14.37 3.52
C ALA A 159 -7.56 14.31 3.35
N ILE A 160 -6.79 14.22 4.44
CA ILE A 160 -5.34 13.99 4.41
C ILE A 160 -5.02 12.67 3.74
N ILE A 161 -5.72 11.59 4.06
CA ILE A 161 -5.49 10.27 3.44
C ILE A 161 -5.71 10.35 1.93
N LYS A 162 -6.81 10.95 1.49
CA LYS A 162 -7.08 11.16 0.06
C LYS A 162 -6.01 12.01 -0.61
N GLU A 163 -5.53 13.06 0.06
CA GLU A 163 -4.48 13.93 -0.48
C GLU A 163 -3.11 13.23 -0.53
N CYS A 164 -2.78 12.35 0.43
CA CYS A 164 -1.57 11.52 0.35
C CYS A 164 -1.61 10.61 -0.87
N LEU A 165 -2.73 9.94 -1.10
CA LEU A 165 -2.94 9.07 -2.26
C LEU A 165 -2.87 9.85 -3.59
N ARG A 166 -3.36 11.08 -3.64
CA ARG A 166 -3.29 11.95 -4.82
C ARG A 166 -1.89 12.51 -5.03
N TRP A 167 -1.30 13.08 -3.97
CA TRP A 167 -0.06 13.85 -4.06
C TRP A 167 1.14 12.95 -4.36
N HIS A 168 1.13 11.73 -3.81
CA HIS A 168 2.16 10.73 -4.05
C HIS A 168 1.53 9.37 -4.38
N PRO A 169 0.91 9.24 -5.59
CA PRO A 169 0.25 8.00 -5.98
C PRO A 169 1.29 6.88 -6.11
N PHE A 170 0.99 5.73 -5.48
CA PHE A 170 1.85 4.55 -5.55
C PHE A 170 1.00 3.30 -5.81
N PRO A 171 1.24 2.60 -6.95
CA PRO A 171 2.18 2.89 -8.04
C PRO A 171 1.71 4.02 -8.96
N SER A 172 2.64 4.90 -9.36
CA SER A 172 2.33 6.13 -10.11
C SER A 172 1.78 5.91 -11.53
N LEU A 173 2.06 4.77 -12.14
CA LEU A 173 1.53 4.35 -13.44
C LEU A 173 0.49 3.23 -13.37
N GLY A 174 -0.01 2.92 -12.15
CA GLY A 174 -0.89 1.77 -11.96
C GLY A 174 -0.20 0.44 -12.34
N ILE A 175 -1.00 -0.59 -12.53
CA ILE A 175 -0.52 -1.88 -13.04
C ILE A 175 -0.88 -1.96 -14.53
N PRO A 176 0.08 -2.22 -15.43
CA PRO A 176 -0.18 -2.31 -16.86
C PRO A 176 -1.19 -3.42 -17.20
N HIS A 177 -2.10 -3.15 -18.12
CA HIS A 177 -3.08 -4.11 -18.63
C HIS A 177 -2.76 -4.47 -20.08
N SER A 178 -3.14 -5.68 -20.50
CA SER A 178 -3.08 -6.09 -21.91
C SER A 178 -4.47 -6.13 -22.50
N VAL A 179 -4.60 -5.61 -23.72
CA VAL A 179 -5.83 -5.67 -24.51
C VAL A 179 -5.93 -7.08 -25.12
N VAL A 180 -7.04 -7.78 -24.91
CA VAL A 180 -7.20 -9.18 -25.34
C VAL A 180 -7.75 -9.32 -26.76
N GLU A 181 -8.48 -8.33 -27.25
CA GLU A 181 -9.05 -8.26 -28.61
C GLU A 181 -8.94 -6.82 -29.14
N ASP A 182 -9.00 -6.67 -30.47
CA ASP A 182 -8.99 -5.34 -31.09
C ASP A 182 -10.14 -4.49 -30.56
N ASP A 183 -9.85 -3.23 -30.26
CA ASP A 183 -10.84 -2.29 -29.72
C ASP A 183 -10.72 -0.92 -30.38
N VAL A 184 -11.76 -0.08 -30.25
CA VAL A 184 -11.77 1.30 -30.72
C VAL A 184 -12.25 2.20 -29.58
N TYR A 185 -11.41 3.14 -29.17
CA TYR A 185 -11.76 4.14 -28.17
C TYR A 185 -11.64 5.55 -28.76
N ASP A 186 -12.71 6.31 -28.73
CA ASP A 186 -12.78 7.70 -29.26
C ASP A 186 -12.23 7.82 -30.70
N GLY A 187 -12.57 6.85 -31.56
CA GLY A 187 -12.11 6.78 -32.94
C GLY A 187 -10.67 6.29 -33.13
N MET A 188 -9.96 6.00 -32.06
CA MET A 188 -8.60 5.46 -32.09
C MET A 188 -8.62 3.94 -32.02
N PHE A 189 -7.97 3.29 -33.00
CA PHE A 189 -7.83 1.84 -33.02
C PHE A 189 -6.77 1.36 -32.03
N ILE A 190 -7.13 0.39 -31.19
CA ILE A 190 -6.25 -0.23 -30.20
C ILE A 190 -6.11 -1.70 -30.55
N PRO A 191 -4.96 -2.16 -31.07
CA PRO A 191 -4.75 -3.55 -31.43
C PRO A 191 -4.78 -4.50 -30.23
N ALA A 192 -5.22 -5.73 -30.43
CA ALA A 192 -5.04 -6.81 -29.48
C ALA A 192 -3.56 -6.99 -29.10
N GLY A 193 -3.28 -7.27 -27.84
CA GLY A 193 -1.92 -7.36 -27.29
C GLY A 193 -1.29 -6.03 -26.94
N SER A 194 -1.96 -4.88 -27.19
CA SER A 194 -1.47 -3.57 -26.73
C SER A 194 -1.39 -3.52 -25.23
N THR A 195 -0.32 -2.89 -24.71
CA THR A 195 -0.20 -2.57 -23.28
C THR A 195 -0.85 -1.22 -23.00
N VAL A 196 -1.81 -1.20 -22.09
CA VAL A 196 -2.48 0.01 -21.62
C VAL A 196 -2.01 0.34 -20.22
N VAL A 197 -1.48 1.54 -20.04
CA VAL A 197 -0.94 2.04 -18.78
C VAL A 197 -1.79 3.21 -18.31
N ALA A 198 -2.32 3.11 -17.09
CA ALA A 198 -3.02 4.23 -16.45
C ALA A 198 -1.98 5.20 -15.90
N ASN A 199 -1.87 6.38 -16.52
CA ASN A 199 -0.99 7.44 -16.02
C ASN A 199 -1.59 8.12 -14.78
N ILE A 200 -1.61 7.38 -13.65
CA ILE A 200 -2.18 7.88 -12.38
C ILE A 200 -1.50 9.18 -11.96
N TYR A 201 -0.17 9.25 -12.11
CA TYR A 201 0.58 10.46 -11.78
C TYR A 201 0.09 11.68 -12.56
N GLY A 202 -0.08 11.55 -13.88
CA GLY A 202 -0.62 12.63 -14.71
C GLY A 202 -2.07 12.97 -14.37
N MET A 203 -2.91 11.95 -14.17
CA MET A 203 -4.31 12.14 -13.80
C MET A 203 -4.49 12.88 -12.46
N THR A 204 -3.63 12.59 -11.48
CA THR A 204 -3.66 13.23 -10.16
C THR A 204 -3.06 14.64 -10.15
N ARG A 205 -2.51 15.07 -11.29
CA ARG A 205 -1.94 16.42 -11.52
C ARG A 205 -2.69 17.24 -12.56
N ASP A 206 -3.84 16.74 -12.99
CA ASP A 206 -4.73 17.50 -13.87
C ASP A 206 -5.15 18.81 -13.17
N PRO A 207 -4.77 20.00 -13.70
CA PRO A 207 -5.07 21.27 -13.04
C PRO A 207 -6.54 21.66 -13.04
N GLU A 208 -7.34 21.09 -13.95
CA GLU A 208 -8.79 21.30 -13.98
C GLU A 208 -9.46 20.58 -12.81
N LEU A 209 -8.99 19.37 -12.49
CA LEU A 209 -9.49 18.57 -11.37
C LEU A 209 -8.82 18.93 -10.03
N PHE A 210 -7.53 19.22 -10.07
CA PHE A 210 -6.69 19.50 -8.90
C PHE A 210 -5.91 20.82 -9.07
N PRO A 211 -6.55 21.99 -8.89
CA PRO A 211 -5.86 23.28 -8.92
C PRO A 211 -4.65 23.28 -7.95
N ASP A 212 -3.50 23.82 -8.40
CA ASP A 212 -2.20 23.74 -7.70
C ASP A 212 -1.84 22.30 -7.33
N PRO A 213 -1.63 21.40 -8.30
CA PRO A 213 -1.52 19.97 -8.04
C PRO A 213 -0.26 19.59 -7.24
N GLU A 214 0.78 20.41 -7.26
CA GLU A 214 2.00 20.18 -6.49
C GLU A 214 1.85 20.55 -5.00
N ALA A 215 0.88 21.38 -4.66
CA ALA A 215 0.60 21.71 -3.26
C ALA A 215 -0.16 20.58 -2.56
N PHE A 216 0.29 20.22 -1.36
CA PHE A 216 -0.44 19.32 -0.47
C PHE A 216 -1.57 20.09 0.22
N ARG A 217 -2.80 19.87 -0.22
CA ARG A 217 -3.97 20.64 0.23
C ARG A 217 -5.18 19.70 0.47
N PRO A 218 -5.35 19.16 1.68
CA PRO A 218 -6.47 18.27 2.02
C PRO A 218 -7.85 18.92 1.82
N GLU A 219 -7.94 20.24 1.95
CA GLU A 219 -9.18 21.00 1.83
C GLU A 219 -9.91 20.79 0.50
N ARG A 220 -9.21 20.34 -0.55
CA ARG A 220 -9.82 20.02 -1.85
C ARG A 220 -10.84 18.88 -1.79
N PHE A 221 -10.77 18.06 -0.75
CA PHE A 221 -11.66 16.91 -0.53
C PHE A 221 -12.78 17.21 0.47
N LEU A 222 -12.78 18.42 1.06
CA LEU A 222 -13.82 18.87 1.97
C LEU A 222 -14.85 19.72 1.19
N ASP A 223 -16.13 19.54 1.52
CA ASP A 223 -17.24 20.33 0.97
C ASP A 223 -17.25 20.47 -0.55
N THR A 224 -16.72 19.47 -1.26
CA THR A 224 -16.70 19.47 -2.73
C THR A 224 -17.97 18.89 -3.31
N ALA A 225 -18.51 19.55 -4.33
CA ALA A 225 -19.63 19.03 -5.12
C ALA A 225 -19.19 18.03 -6.20
N ASN A 226 -17.88 17.89 -6.45
CA ASN A 226 -17.36 16.99 -7.48
C ASN A 226 -17.38 15.53 -6.97
N PRO A 227 -18.18 14.62 -7.60
CA PRO A 227 -18.27 13.22 -7.17
C PRO A 227 -16.94 12.46 -7.20
N LEU A 228 -16.02 12.80 -8.10
CA LEU A 228 -14.70 12.18 -8.18
C LEU A 228 -13.83 12.52 -6.96
N LEU A 229 -14.00 13.71 -6.39
CA LEU A 229 -13.27 14.13 -5.18
C LEU A 229 -13.95 13.60 -3.93
N GLN A 230 -15.30 13.57 -3.88
CA GLN A 230 -16.04 12.98 -2.78
C GLN A 230 -15.65 11.51 -2.58
N ASN A 231 -15.63 10.73 -3.66
CA ASN A 231 -15.35 9.29 -3.67
C ASN A 231 -13.97 9.02 -4.30
N TYR A 232 -12.96 9.80 -3.93
CA TYR A 232 -11.63 9.70 -4.51
C TYR A 232 -11.06 8.29 -4.41
N ASN A 233 -10.81 7.65 -5.56
CA ASN A 233 -10.30 6.29 -5.67
C ASN A 233 -9.37 6.05 -6.86
N LEU A 234 -8.94 7.11 -7.55
CA LEU A 234 -8.13 7.01 -8.79
C LEU A 234 -6.90 6.12 -8.64
N THR A 235 -6.25 6.16 -7.47
CA THR A 235 -5.04 5.39 -7.19
C THR A 235 -5.28 3.89 -7.01
N PHE A 236 -6.52 3.48 -6.82
CA PHE A 236 -6.89 2.07 -6.67
C PHE A 236 -7.24 1.37 -7.99
N GLY A 237 -7.14 2.07 -9.12
CA GLY A 237 -7.44 1.53 -10.44
C GLY A 237 -8.92 1.53 -10.79
N PHE A 238 -9.30 0.81 -11.86
CA PHE A 238 -10.57 0.99 -12.53
C PHE A 238 -11.27 -0.32 -12.86
N GLY A 239 -12.61 -0.26 -12.92
CA GLY A 239 -13.47 -1.31 -13.45
C GLY A 239 -13.29 -2.67 -12.76
N ARG A 240 -13.28 -3.74 -13.53
CA ARG A 240 -13.20 -5.12 -13.03
C ARG A 240 -11.86 -5.50 -12.38
N ARG A 241 -10.85 -4.65 -12.52
CA ARG A 241 -9.49 -4.85 -11.96
C ARG A 241 -9.14 -3.81 -10.90
N VAL A 242 -10.16 -3.13 -10.34
CA VAL A 242 -9.99 -2.24 -9.19
C VAL A 242 -9.32 -3.01 -8.03
N CYS A 243 -8.49 -2.32 -7.25
CA CYS A 243 -7.77 -2.92 -6.13
C CYS A 243 -8.72 -3.64 -5.15
N PRO A 244 -8.57 -4.96 -4.95
CA PRO A 244 -9.43 -5.69 -4.01
C PRO A 244 -9.14 -5.33 -2.54
N GLY A 245 -7.96 -4.77 -2.26
CA GLY A 245 -7.52 -4.34 -0.93
C GLY A 245 -7.86 -2.90 -0.58
N GLN A 246 -8.60 -2.17 -1.42
CA GLN A 246 -8.89 -0.74 -1.23
C GLN A 246 -9.46 -0.45 0.17
N ARG A 247 -10.46 -1.21 0.60
CA ARG A 247 -11.08 -1.02 1.92
C ARG A 247 -10.07 -1.24 3.04
N LEU A 248 -9.34 -2.35 2.99
CA LEU A 248 -8.31 -2.67 3.99
C LEU A 248 -7.22 -1.59 4.05
N ALA A 249 -6.75 -1.11 2.88
CA ALA A 249 -5.74 -0.07 2.80
C ALA A 249 -6.23 1.25 3.41
N THR A 250 -7.46 1.68 3.11
CA THR A 250 -8.02 2.92 3.67
C THR A 250 -8.23 2.82 5.17
N ASP A 251 -8.69 1.67 5.67
CA ASP A 251 -8.87 1.43 7.10
C ASP A 251 -7.51 1.43 7.84
N GLN A 252 -6.49 0.78 7.28
CA GLN A 252 -5.14 0.79 7.85
C GLN A 252 -4.53 2.20 7.84
N LEU A 253 -4.67 2.95 6.75
CA LEU A 253 -4.19 4.33 6.66
C LEU A 253 -4.88 5.20 7.72
N PHE A 254 -6.19 5.06 7.90
CA PHE A 254 -6.91 5.79 8.95
C PHE A 254 -6.38 5.44 10.32
N ALA A 255 -6.28 4.15 10.66
CA ALA A 255 -5.80 3.72 11.96
C ALA A 255 -4.38 4.21 12.28
N VAL A 256 -3.47 4.17 11.30
CA VAL A 256 -2.09 4.60 11.52
C VAL A 256 -1.97 6.13 11.55
N ILE A 257 -2.55 6.82 10.57
CA ILE A 257 -2.40 8.28 10.44
C ILE A 257 -3.08 9.02 11.60
N SER A 258 -4.31 8.62 12.00
CA SER A 258 -5.00 9.24 13.13
C SER A 258 -4.24 9.05 14.44
N ARG A 259 -3.68 7.87 14.67
CA ARG A 259 -2.88 7.57 15.87
C ARG A 259 -1.54 8.26 15.87
N LEU A 260 -0.88 8.39 14.71
CA LEU A 260 0.37 9.19 14.61
C LEU A 260 0.11 10.67 14.91
N LEU A 261 -0.99 11.25 14.40
CA LEU A 261 -1.39 12.62 14.68
C LEU A 261 -1.72 12.84 16.15
N TRP A 262 -2.41 11.88 16.76
CA TRP A 262 -2.74 11.93 18.20
C TRP A 262 -1.48 11.86 19.07
N ALA A 263 -0.54 10.98 18.71
CA ALA A 263 0.59 10.64 19.57
C ALA A 263 1.80 11.57 19.40
N PHE A 264 2.08 12.05 18.18
CA PHE A 264 3.38 12.63 17.87
C PHE A 264 3.32 13.94 17.08
N ASN A 265 4.30 14.81 17.35
CA ASN A 265 4.75 15.82 16.41
C ASN A 265 5.82 15.18 15.51
N ILE A 266 5.61 15.25 14.20
CA ILE A 266 6.54 14.73 13.19
C ILE A 266 7.40 15.90 12.72
N VAL A 267 8.70 15.85 13.00
CA VAL A 267 9.61 16.98 12.75
C VAL A 267 10.87 16.52 12.00
N SER A 268 11.38 17.38 11.11
CA SER A 268 12.67 17.17 10.46
C SER A 268 13.81 17.23 11.49
N VAL A 269 14.81 16.35 11.35
CA VAL A 269 16.02 16.40 12.19
C VAL A 269 16.83 17.65 11.92
N ASP A 270 16.90 18.09 10.66
CA ASP A 270 17.74 19.22 10.23
C ASP A 270 17.00 20.56 10.25
N GLY A 271 15.74 20.58 10.68
CA GLY A 271 14.90 21.78 10.70
C GLY A 271 14.60 22.37 9.32
N ARG A 272 14.98 21.69 8.25
CA ARG A 272 14.74 22.12 6.88
C ARG A 272 13.38 21.65 6.42
N PRO A 273 12.54 22.51 5.80
CA PRO A 273 11.37 22.04 5.09
C PRO A 273 11.85 21.12 3.97
N ASN A 274 11.32 19.91 3.96
CA ASN A 274 11.63 19.00 2.87
C ASN A 274 10.81 19.41 1.64
N HIS A 275 11.42 20.14 0.73
CA HIS A 275 10.89 20.27 -0.62
C HIS A 275 11.20 18.96 -1.37
N ALA A 276 10.58 17.85 -0.93
CA ALA A 276 10.67 16.64 -1.70
C ALA A 276 9.95 16.89 -3.02
N LYS A 277 10.72 17.24 -4.02
CA LYS A 277 10.34 16.92 -5.37
C LYS A 277 10.15 15.40 -5.41
N CYS A 278 9.03 14.91 -5.95
CA CYS A 278 8.98 13.55 -6.45
C CYS A 278 10.33 13.30 -7.14
N ASP A 279 10.99 12.20 -6.80
CA ASP A 279 12.29 11.88 -7.40
C ASP A 279 12.20 12.18 -8.90
N GLU A 280 13.06 13.09 -9.41
CA GLU A 280 13.08 13.53 -10.79
C GLU A 280 13.23 12.35 -11.77
N ASP A 281 13.61 11.18 -11.24
CA ASP A 281 13.79 9.93 -11.97
C ASP A 281 12.48 9.14 -12.22
N GLY A 282 11.30 9.65 -11.81
CA GLY A 282 9.99 8.98 -12.06
C GLY A 282 9.89 7.58 -11.46
N LYS A 283 10.60 7.31 -10.37
CA LYS A 283 10.64 5.98 -9.75
C LYS A 283 9.30 5.58 -9.17
N PHE A 284 8.93 4.34 -9.39
CA PHE A 284 7.75 3.65 -8.83
C PHE A 284 7.83 3.46 -7.31
N GLY A 285 8.77 4.09 -6.64
CA GLY A 285 9.04 3.91 -5.23
C GLY A 285 8.30 4.88 -4.31
N PRO A 286 8.24 4.55 -3.02
CA PRO A 286 7.79 5.48 -2.00
C PRO A 286 8.69 6.72 -1.96
N PRO A 287 8.18 7.87 -1.45
CA PRO A 287 8.99 9.08 -1.37
C PRO A 287 10.24 8.86 -0.53
N ALA A 288 11.35 9.43 -0.97
CA ALA A 288 12.57 9.46 -0.18
C ALA A 288 12.32 10.32 1.08
N LEU A 289 12.38 9.70 2.25
CA LEU A 289 12.26 10.40 3.51
C LEU A 289 13.63 10.94 3.95
N LEU A 290 13.68 12.23 4.27
CA LEU A 290 14.78 12.78 5.07
C LEU A 290 14.67 12.30 6.53
N PRO A 291 15.78 12.30 7.28
CA PRO A 291 15.73 11.95 8.70
C PRO A 291 14.70 12.79 9.47
N TYR A 292 13.83 12.13 10.19
CA TYR A 292 12.77 12.75 10.98
C TYR A 292 12.73 12.18 12.39
N LYS A 293 12.05 12.90 13.29
CA LYS A 293 11.79 12.46 14.66
C LYS A 293 10.29 12.44 14.93
N LEU A 294 9.86 11.44 15.68
CA LEU A 294 8.54 11.38 16.30
C LEU A 294 8.70 11.88 17.74
N VAL A 295 8.19 13.06 18.02
CA VAL A 295 8.25 13.67 19.35
C VAL A 295 6.88 13.50 20.03
N PRO A 296 6.78 12.76 21.14
CA PRO A 296 5.52 12.57 21.85
C PRO A 296 4.86 13.92 22.18
N ARG A 297 3.54 13.99 22.03
CA ARG A 297 2.77 15.23 22.29
C ARG A 297 2.47 15.48 23.77
N GLY A 298 2.68 14.46 24.62
CA GLY A 298 2.48 14.56 26.05
C GLY A 298 2.99 13.31 26.79
N GLU A 299 3.10 13.43 28.12
CA GLU A 299 3.59 12.33 28.97
C GLU A 299 2.64 11.12 28.96
N HIS A 300 1.33 11.35 28.77
CA HIS A 300 0.30 10.30 28.70
C HIS A 300 0.43 9.39 27.49
N VAL A 301 1.08 9.84 26.41
CA VAL A 301 1.16 9.10 25.14
C VAL A 301 1.83 7.74 25.34
N ALA A 302 2.98 7.71 26.02
CA ALA A 302 3.73 6.47 26.22
C ALA A 302 2.94 5.43 27.04
N SER A 303 2.28 5.87 28.13
CA SER A 303 1.51 4.98 28.99
C SER A 303 0.31 4.36 28.26
N ILE A 304 -0.43 5.18 27.50
CA ILE A 304 -1.59 4.69 26.73
C ILE A 304 -1.15 3.73 25.63
N ILE A 305 -0.06 4.04 24.89
CA ILE A 305 0.45 3.12 23.85
C ILE A 305 0.85 1.77 24.46
N ILE A 306 1.57 1.78 25.59
CA ILE A 306 1.99 0.54 26.27
C ILE A 306 0.78 -0.28 26.73
N GLU A 307 -0.20 0.37 27.35
CA GLU A 307 -1.45 -0.29 27.79
C GLU A 307 -2.19 -0.93 26.60
N GLN A 308 -2.37 -0.19 25.53
CA GLN A 308 -3.05 -0.69 24.31
C GLN A 308 -2.27 -1.82 23.64
N ALA A 309 -0.94 -1.75 23.61
CA ALA A 309 -0.11 -2.84 23.11
C ALA A 309 -0.28 -4.12 23.93
N GLN A 310 -0.33 -4.00 25.27
CA GLN A 310 -0.55 -5.15 26.16
C GLN A 310 -1.93 -5.76 25.98
N LEU A 311 -2.97 -4.95 25.78
CA LEU A 311 -4.31 -5.41 25.47
C LEU A 311 -4.36 -6.15 24.13
N ALA A 312 -3.77 -5.59 23.10
CA ALA A 312 -3.68 -6.21 21.78
C ALA A 312 -2.93 -7.55 21.80
N ASP A 313 -1.82 -7.64 22.54
CA ASP A 313 -1.08 -8.89 22.73
C ASP A 313 -1.90 -9.96 23.45
N LYS A 314 -2.74 -9.57 24.42
CA LYS A 314 -3.65 -10.48 25.11
C LYS A 314 -4.74 -10.97 24.16
N GLU A 315 -5.39 -10.06 23.45
CA GLU A 315 -6.42 -10.40 22.47
C GLU A 315 -5.87 -11.31 21.37
N ALA A 316 -4.67 -11.04 20.85
CA ALA A 316 -4.03 -11.91 19.85
C ALA A 316 -3.84 -13.34 20.36
N LYS A 317 -3.42 -13.52 21.64
CA LYS A 317 -3.29 -14.84 22.26
C LYS A 317 -4.64 -15.52 22.48
N ASP A 318 -5.67 -14.75 22.86
CA ASP A 318 -7.03 -15.26 23.00
C ASP A 318 -7.58 -15.72 21.65
N TRP A 319 -7.32 -14.97 20.54
CA TRP A 319 -7.66 -15.36 19.17
C TRP A 319 -6.94 -16.65 18.72
N GLU A 320 -5.65 -16.83 19.07
CA GLU A 320 -4.91 -18.07 18.80
C GLU A 320 -5.49 -19.29 19.54
N SER A 321 -6.23 -19.07 20.62
CA SER A 321 -6.86 -20.12 21.43
C SER A 321 -8.29 -20.48 20.98
N VAL A 322 -8.94 -19.64 20.16
CA VAL A 322 -10.32 -19.89 19.70
C VAL A 322 -10.34 -21.06 18.71
N ARG A 323 -10.97 -22.16 19.09
CA ARG A 323 -11.31 -23.25 18.17
C ARG A 323 -12.66 -22.90 17.54
N PHE A 324 -12.68 -22.85 16.22
CA PHE A 324 -13.94 -22.79 15.49
C PHE A 324 -14.44 -24.23 15.28
N ASP A 325 -15.53 -24.56 15.95
CA ASP A 325 -16.27 -25.80 15.75
C ASP A 325 -16.96 -25.86 14.39
#